data_24ffd4c445f4390fb88eb16cfa7e74e6
#
_entry.id   24ffd4c445f4390fb88eb16cfa7e74e6
#
_cell.length_a   1.000
_cell.length_b   1.000
_cell.length_c   1.000
_cell.angle_alpha   90.00
_cell.angle_beta   90.00
_cell.angle_gamma   90.00
#
_symmetry.space_group_name_H-M   'P 1'
#
loop_
_entity.id
_entity.type
_entity.pdbx_description
1 polymer ?
#
loop_
_entity_poly.entity_id
_entity_poly.type
_entity_poly.pdbx_seq_one_letter_code
_entity_poly.pdbx_strand_id
1 'polypeptide(L)'
;MNKRILLGLALATATTICSSIIAVPPKAQAQTNNRTNIRDLQQRSNGTIVSGKVTNIVGNDFIINDGTGQLIVDAGPRWWREINLQPGEQVTVRGELGRKGELDAFSITRADGSVIDIRPAEGPPPWAGGPNRARSHPSR
;
A
#
# COMPACT_ATOMS: atom_id res chain seq x y z
N MET A 1 18.03 7.50 -94.45
CA MET A 1 18.93 6.77 -93.52
C MET A 1 18.45 7.02 -92.13
N ASN A 2 17.79 6.02 -91.55
CA ASN A 2 17.02 6.17 -90.35
C ASN A 2 17.87 5.76 -89.16
N LYS A 3 18.12 6.70 -88.24
CA LYS A 3 18.66 6.39 -86.90
C LYS A 3 17.56 6.44 -85.91
N ARG A 4 17.14 5.28 -85.45
CA ARG A 4 16.19 5.11 -84.34
C ARG A 4 16.96 5.29 -83.07
N ILE A 5 16.61 6.31 -82.31
CA ILE A 5 17.10 6.54 -80.98
C ILE A 5 16.10 5.83 -80.01
N LEU A 6 16.55 4.77 -79.33
CA LEU A 6 15.80 4.11 -78.29
C LEU A 6 15.98 4.89 -77.00
N LEU A 7 14.89 5.48 -76.54
CA LEU A 7 14.84 6.16 -75.26
C LEU A 7 14.59 5.12 -74.17
N GLY A 8 15.61 4.83 -73.36
CA GLY A 8 15.50 3.95 -72.23
C GLY A 8 14.80 4.65 -71.02
N LEU A 9 13.63 4.15 -70.68
CA LEU A 9 12.91 4.62 -69.53
C LEU A 9 13.44 3.92 -68.28
N ALA A 10 14.19 4.61 -67.44
CA ALA A 10 14.67 4.11 -66.18
C ALA A 10 13.54 4.27 -65.14
N LEU A 11 12.97 3.15 -64.71
CA LEU A 11 11.95 3.10 -63.65
C LEU A 11 12.68 3.06 -62.31
N ALA A 12 12.73 4.19 -61.59
CA ALA A 12 13.24 4.26 -60.25
C ALA A 12 12.15 3.80 -59.27
N THR A 13 12.28 2.59 -58.73
CA THR A 13 11.44 2.11 -57.67
C THR A 13 11.95 2.66 -56.32
N ALA A 14 11.25 3.65 -55.80
CA ALA A 14 11.47 4.11 -54.42
C ALA A 14 10.88 3.12 -53.47
N THR A 15 11.73 2.32 -52.80
CA THR A 15 11.32 1.48 -51.69
C THR A 15 11.20 2.33 -50.44
N THR A 16 9.96 2.66 -50.07
CA THR A 16 9.65 3.32 -48.80
C THR A 16 9.78 2.29 -47.68
N ILE A 17 10.86 2.36 -46.91
CA ILE A 17 11.05 1.58 -45.70
C ILE A 17 10.19 2.22 -44.62
N CYS A 18 9.01 1.61 -44.35
CA CYS A 18 8.18 1.97 -43.21
C CYS A 18 8.82 1.43 -41.94
N SER A 19 9.62 2.25 -41.25
CA SER A 19 10.13 1.92 -39.90
C SER A 19 8.99 1.95 -38.94
N SER A 20 8.42 0.78 -38.63
CA SER A 20 7.46 0.63 -37.56
C SER A 20 8.18 0.81 -36.21
N ILE A 21 8.06 2.00 -35.63
CA ILE A 21 8.49 2.24 -34.24
C ILE A 21 7.51 1.47 -33.34
N ILE A 22 7.95 0.32 -32.88
CA ILE A 22 7.22 -0.43 -31.83
C ILE A 22 7.43 0.38 -30.55
N ALA A 23 6.43 1.17 -30.18
CA ALA A 23 6.38 1.80 -28.87
C ALA A 23 6.24 0.70 -27.81
N VAL A 24 7.35 0.39 -27.13
CA VAL A 24 7.34 -0.46 -25.95
C VAL A 24 6.58 0.32 -24.87
N PRO A 25 5.45 -0.20 -24.35
CA PRO A 25 4.76 0.47 -23.27
C PRO A 25 5.71 0.55 -22.06
N PRO A 26 5.75 1.69 -21.34
CA PRO A 26 6.55 1.78 -20.13
C PRO A 26 6.08 0.67 -19.19
N LYS A 27 6.98 -0.23 -18.81
CA LYS A 27 6.72 -1.18 -17.73
C LYS A 27 6.27 -0.34 -16.52
N ALA A 28 5.00 -0.44 -16.18
CA ALA A 28 4.53 0.03 -14.89
C ALA A 28 5.44 -0.61 -13.86
N GLN A 29 6.31 0.19 -13.26
CA GLN A 29 7.09 -0.24 -12.11
C GLN A 29 6.05 -0.54 -11.04
N ALA A 30 5.77 -1.81 -10.84
CA ALA A 30 5.02 -2.26 -9.69
C ALA A 30 5.79 -1.71 -8.49
N GLN A 31 5.22 -0.70 -7.84
CA GLN A 31 5.69 -0.27 -6.54
C GLN A 31 5.65 -1.52 -5.68
N THR A 32 6.81 -2.03 -5.35
CA THR A 32 6.95 -3.15 -4.43
C THR A 32 6.45 -2.62 -3.09
N ASN A 33 5.14 -2.73 -2.88
CA ASN A 33 4.57 -2.48 -1.58
C ASN A 33 5.26 -3.46 -0.65
N ASN A 34 6.09 -2.96 0.24
CA ASN A 34 6.89 -3.71 1.19
C ASN A 34 5.96 -4.33 2.26
N ARG A 35 4.98 -5.13 1.80
CA ARG A 35 4.06 -5.88 2.65
C ARG A 35 4.82 -7.01 3.29
N THR A 36 4.72 -7.11 4.59
CA THR A 36 5.32 -8.19 5.36
C THR A 36 4.23 -9.23 5.66
N ASN A 37 4.52 -10.51 5.43
CA ASN A 37 3.62 -11.58 5.86
C ASN A 37 3.62 -11.69 7.37
N ILE A 38 2.48 -12.02 7.96
CA ILE A 38 2.33 -12.13 9.42
C ILE A 38 3.34 -13.13 9.99
N ARG A 39 3.54 -14.28 9.35
CA ARG A 39 4.50 -15.29 9.81
C ARG A 39 5.95 -14.82 9.85
N ASP A 40 6.30 -13.78 9.07
CA ASP A 40 7.68 -13.27 8.95
C ASP A 40 7.95 -12.10 9.91
N LEU A 41 6.94 -11.69 10.70
CA LEU A 41 7.01 -10.54 11.60
C LEU A 41 7.98 -10.71 12.77
N GLN A 42 8.30 -11.92 13.18
CA GLN A 42 9.21 -12.18 14.30
C GLN A 42 10.63 -11.62 14.10
N GLN A 43 10.95 -11.14 12.91
CA GLN A 43 12.29 -10.64 12.56
C GLN A 43 12.35 -9.10 12.37
N ARG A 44 11.24 -8.36 12.46
CA ARG A 44 11.22 -6.92 12.17
C ARG A 44 10.40 -6.15 13.19
N SER A 45 11.03 -5.22 13.89
CA SER A 45 10.40 -4.45 14.98
C SER A 45 9.90 -3.05 14.59
N ASN A 46 10.40 -2.43 13.50
CA ASN A 46 10.09 -1.03 13.20
C ASN A 46 9.46 -0.85 11.81
N GLY A 47 8.29 -0.19 11.76
CA GLY A 47 7.67 0.24 10.52
C GLY A 47 7.10 -0.89 9.66
N THR A 48 6.46 -1.87 10.27
CA THR A 48 5.84 -3.03 9.61
C THR A 48 4.55 -2.63 8.90
N ILE A 49 4.34 -3.15 7.69
CA ILE A 49 3.09 -3.01 6.94
C ILE A 49 2.52 -4.40 6.70
N VAL A 50 1.32 -4.64 7.20
CA VAL A 50 0.59 -5.91 7.04
C VAL A 50 -0.76 -5.65 6.41
N SER A 51 -1.15 -6.49 5.46
CA SER A 51 -2.49 -6.45 4.87
C SER A 51 -3.19 -7.77 5.14
N GLY A 52 -4.43 -7.70 5.56
CA GLY A 52 -5.21 -8.91 5.85
C GLY A 52 -6.69 -8.60 6.01
N LYS A 53 -7.46 -9.66 6.17
CA LYS A 53 -8.89 -9.58 6.43
C LYS A 53 -9.14 -9.55 7.93
N VAL A 54 -9.98 -8.63 8.39
CA VAL A 54 -10.45 -8.57 9.78
C VAL A 54 -11.29 -9.80 10.08
N THR A 55 -10.92 -10.57 11.10
CA THR A 55 -11.64 -11.80 11.50
C THR A 55 -12.43 -11.63 12.77
N ASN A 56 -11.89 -10.88 13.73
CA ASN A 56 -12.53 -10.63 15.01
C ASN A 56 -12.21 -9.23 15.53
N ILE A 57 -13.11 -8.65 16.32
CA ILE A 57 -12.96 -7.30 16.89
C ILE A 57 -13.38 -7.35 18.35
N VAL A 58 -12.52 -6.83 19.23
CA VAL A 58 -12.79 -6.68 20.65
C VAL A 58 -12.42 -5.27 21.09
N GLY A 59 -13.42 -4.42 21.20
CA GLY A 59 -13.17 -2.99 21.50
C GLY A 59 -12.52 -2.28 20.31
N ASN A 60 -11.29 -1.80 20.48
CA ASN A 60 -10.44 -1.24 19.43
C ASN A 60 -9.34 -2.20 18.96
N ASP A 61 -9.24 -3.36 19.62
CA ASP A 61 -8.33 -4.41 19.18
C ASP A 61 -9.04 -5.28 18.15
N PHE A 62 -8.32 -5.72 17.16
CA PHE A 62 -8.87 -6.61 16.15
C PHE A 62 -7.81 -7.60 15.63
N ILE A 63 -8.29 -8.70 15.09
CA ILE A 63 -7.43 -9.73 14.50
C ILE A 63 -7.51 -9.63 12.99
N ILE A 64 -6.36 -9.61 12.34
CA ILE A 64 -6.22 -9.74 10.89
C ILE A 64 -5.61 -11.08 10.52
N ASN A 65 -6.04 -11.60 9.36
CA ASN A 65 -5.52 -12.84 8.76
C ASN A 65 -5.14 -12.56 7.31
N ASP A 66 -3.89 -12.85 6.94
CA ASP A 66 -3.35 -12.66 5.60
C ASP A 66 -3.22 -13.98 4.82
N GLY A 67 -3.70 -15.08 5.39
CA GLY A 67 -3.54 -16.43 4.84
C GLY A 67 -2.25 -17.14 5.27
N THR A 68 -1.28 -16.42 5.83
CA THR A 68 -0.03 -16.99 6.37
C THR A 68 -0.07 -17.12 7.89
N GLY A 69 -0.92 -16.34 8.55
CA GLY A 69 -1.07 -16.30 10.00
C GLY A 69 -2.15 -15.33 10.46
N GLN A 70 -2.26 -15.19 11.77
CA GLN A 70 -3.13 -14.24 12.42
C GLN A 70 -2.31 -13.29 13.30
N LEU A 71 -2.73 -12.03 13.36
CA LEU A 71 -2.07 -10.99 14.12
C LEU A 71 -3.11 -10.15 14.84
N ILE A 72 -2.87 -9.91 16.14
CA ILE A 72 -3.64 -8.95 16.92
C ILE A 72 -3.13 -7.56 16.59
N VAL A 73 -4.02 -6.63 16.33
CA VAL A 73 -3.72 -5.22 16.09
C VAL A 73 -4.34 -4.41 17.21
N ASP A 74 -3.52 -3.62 17.90
CA ASP A 74 -3.93 -2.63 18.88
C ASP A 74 -4.06 -1.26 18.19
N ALA A 75 -5.27 -0.72 18.15
CA ALA A 75 -5.55 0.59 17.60
C ALA A 75 -5.78 1.65 18.68
N GLY A 76 -5.23 1.43 19.86
CA GLY A 76 -5.31 2.34 20.98
C GLY A 76 -6.70 2.40 21.64
N PRO A 77 -6.86 3.26 22.66
CA PRO A 77 -8.07 3.27 23.46
C PRO A 77 -9.26 3.89 22.72
N ARG A 78 -10.45 3.27 22.86
CA ARG A 78 -11.70 3.73 22.23
C ARG A 78 -12.08 5.17 22.59
N TRP A 79 -11.76 5.62 23.79
CA TRP A 79 -12.05 6.98 24.24
C TRP A 79 -11.24 8.05 23.50
N TRP A 80 -10.13 7.65 22.85
CA TRP A 80 -9.33 8.54 21.99
C TRP A 80 -9.90 8.58 20.58
N ARG A 81 -10.06 7.41 19.97
CA ARG A 81 -10.61 7.24 18.63
C ARG A 81 -11.31 5.90 18.50
N GLU A 82 -12.52 5.91 18.03
CA GLU A 82 -13.24 4.69 17.70
C GLU A 82 -12.98 4.29 16.26
N ILE A 83 -12.60 3.03 16.05
CA ILE A 83 -12.37 2.46 14.72
C ILE A 83 -13.58 1.62 14.32
N ASN A 84 -14.41 2.06 13.44
CA ASN A 84 -15.61 1.33 13.01
C ASN A 84 -15.29 0.33 11.90
N LEU A 85 -14.45 -0.68 12.18
CA LEU A 85 -14.18 -1.78 11.27
C LEU A 85 -15.25 -2.85 11.35
N GLN A 86 -15.38 -3.66 10.30
CA GLN A 86 -16.30 -4.79 10.25
C GLN A 86 -15.54 -6.11 10.05
N PRO A 87 -15.98 -7.23 10.66
CA PRO A 87 -15.46 -8.53 10.32
C PRO A 87 -15.64 -8.82 8.82
N GLY A 88 -14.59 -9.35 8.20
CA GLY A 88 -14.53 -9.58 6.75
C GLY A 88 -13.94 -8.42 5.95
N GLU A 89 -13.76 -7.26 6.54
CA GLU A 89 -13.17 -6.09 5.88
C GLU A 89 -11.68 -6.33 5.57
N GLN A 90 -11.25 -5.93 4.37
CA GLN A 90 -9.84 -5.96 3.99
C GLN A 90 -9.17 -4.66 4.43
N VAL A 91 -8.08 -4.76 5.18
CA VAL A 91 -7.34 -3.61 5.67
C VAL A 91 -5.84 -3.77 5.45
N THR A 92 -5.15 -2.64 5.39
CA THR A 92 -3.70 -2.56 5.45
C THR A 92 -3.31 -1.75 6.69
N VAL A 93 -2.58 -2.35 7.60
CA VAL A 93 -2.14 -1.73 8.84
C VAL A 93 -0.66 -1.41 8.75
N ARG A 94 -0.30 -0.18 9.08
CA ARG A 94 1.07 0.24 9.32
C ARG A 94 1.26 0.40 10.82
N GLY A 95 2.30 -0.22 11.39
CA GLY A 95 2.53 -0.19 12.82
C GLY A 95 3.92 -0.70 13.21
N GLU A 96 4.10 -0.95 14.47
CA GLU A 96 5.27 -1.62 15.03
C GLU A 96 4.85 -2.85 15.84
N LEU A 97 5.71 -3.85 15.86
CA LEU A 97 5.46 -5.05 16.64
C LEU A 97 5.74 -4.77 18.12
N GLY A 98 4.71 -4.84 18.95
CA GLY A 98 4.79 -4.70 20.37
C GLY A 98 5.45 -5.90 21.06
N ARG A 99 5.77 -5.74 22.34
CA ARG A 99 6.50 -6.77 23.13
C ARG A 99 5.70 -8.05 23.36
N LYS A 100 4.38 -7.98 23.27
CA LYS A 100 3.47 -9.12 23.48
C LYS A 100 3.11 -9.83 22.17
N GLY A 101 3.68 -9.37 21.04
CA GLY A 101 3.41 -9.93 19.72
C GLY A 101 2.19 -9.35 19.01
N GLU A 102 1.58 -8.30 19.55
CA GLU A 102 0.58 -7.47 18.89
C GLU A 102 1.23 -6.45 17.94
N LEU A 103 0.48 -5.95 16.97
CA LEU A 103 0.88 -4.84 16.12
C LEU A 103 0.25 -3.55 16.62
N ASP A 104 1.06 -2.67 17.21
CA ASP A 104 0.63 -1.32 17.60
C ASP A 104 0.44 -0.46 16.35
N ALA A 105 -0.80 -0.17 15.99
CA ALA A 105 -1.10 0.53 14.76
C ALA A 105 -0.73 2.02 14.80
N PHE A 106 -0.08 2.51 13.74
CA PHE A 106 0.08 3.93 13.45
C PHE A 106 -1.07 4.43 12.58
N SER A 107 -1.42 3.65 11.56
CA SER A 107 -2.54 3.94 10.66
C SER A 107 -3.14 2.65 10.09
N ILE A 108 -4.42 2.72 9.75
CA ILE A 108 -5.19 1.65 9.11
C ILE A 108 -5.75 2.20 7.81
N THR A 109 -5.43 1.56 6.69
CA THR A 109 -6.00 1.88 5.38
C THR A 109 -7.04 0.84 5.02
N ARG A 110 -8.25 1.27 4.70
CA ARG A 110 -9.36 0.41 4.25
C ARG A 110 -9.26 0.09 2.76
N ALA A 111 -10.06 -0.84 2.30
CA ALA A 111 -10.11 -1.25 0.89
C ALA A 111 -10.54 -0.10 -0.05
N ASP A 112 -11.34 0.83 0.42
CA ASP A 112 -11.79 2.04 -0.30
C ASP A 112 -10.72 3.15 -0.37
N GLY A 113 -9.55 2.94 0.24
CA GLY A 113 -8.45 3.89 0.32
C GLY A 113 -8.56 4.89 1.47
N SER A 114 -9.64 4.87 2.25
CA SER A 114 -9.75 5.72 3.44
C SER A 114 -8.73 5.33 4.50
N VAL A 115 -8.14 6.34 5.16
CA VAL A 115 -7.08 6.15 6.16
C VAL A 115 -7.59 6.59 7.53
N ILE A 116 -7.39 5.73 8.51
CA ILE A 116 -7.62 6.02 9.93
C ILE A 116 -6.26 6.18 10.58
N ASP A 117 -5.89 7.42 10.92
CA ASP A 117 -4.67 7.68 11.67
C ASP A 117 -4.90 7.40 13.15
N ILE A 118 -4.07 6.55 13.75
CA ILE A 118 -4.16 6.14 15.15
C ILE A 118 -3.20 6.97 16.00
N ARG A 119 -1.90 6.88 15.71
CA ARG A 119 -0.84 7.63 16.42
C ARG A 119 0.35 7.89 15.50
N PRO A 120 1.18 8.89 15.82
CA PRO A 120 2.43 9.07 15.11
C PRO A 120 3.36 7.86 15.30
N ALA A 121 4.23 7.61 14.32
CA ALA A 121 5.24 6.55 14.39
C ALA A 121 6.34 6.84 15.42
N GLU A 122 6.54 8.11 15.75
CA GLU A 122 7.55 8.58 16.68
C GLU A 122 6.90 9.32 17.84
N GLY A 123 7.52 9.19 19.03
CA GLY A 123 7.07 9.84 20.26
C GLY A 123 5.96 9.08 20.99
N PRO A 124 5.54 9.62 22.14
CA PRO A 124 4.50 9.01 22.95
C PRO A 124 3.14 9.09 22.23
N PRO A 125 2.26 8.09 22.41
CA PRO A 125 0.94 8.14 21.82
C PRO A 125 0.13 9.33 22.37
N PRO A 126 -0.80 9.91 21.58
CA PRO A 126 -1.58 11.09 22.00
C PRO A 126 -2.38 10.89 23.27
N TRP A 127 -2.71 9.66 23.60
CA TRP A 127 -3.42 9.29 24.83
C TRP A 127 -2.50 9.03 26.03
N ALA A 128 -1.18 9.19 25.89
CA ALA A 128 -0.26 9.06 27.01
C ALA A 128 -0.58 10.09 28.11
N GLY A 129 -0.87 9.62 29.32
CA GLY A 129 -1.33 10.43 30.44
C GLY A 129 -2.83 10.44 30.68
N GLY A 130 -3.58 9.61 29.92
CA GLY A 130 -5.00 9.36 30.11
C GLY A 130 -5.93 10.42 29.52
N PRO A 131 -7.26 10.24 29.69
CA PRO A 131 -8.28 11.03 29.02
C PRO A 131 -8.25 12.52 29.40
N ASN A 132 -7.80 12.86 30.60
CA ASN A 132 -7.77 14.25 31.06
C ASN A 132 -6.65 15.07 30.40
N ARG A 133 -5.51 14.44 30.07
CA ARG A 133 -4.39 15.11 29.39
C ARG A 133 -4.65 15.27 27.90
N ALA A 134 -5.31 14.31 27.27
CA ALA A 134 -5.65 14.36 25.84
C ALA A 134 -6.60 15.53 25.51
N ARG A 135 -7.48 15.91 26.40
CA ARG A 135 -8.41 17.04 26.22
C ARG A 135 -7.74 18.42 26.30
N SER A 136 -6.56 18.53 26.89
CA SER A 136 -5.81 19.78 27.02
C SER A 136 -4.97 20.14 25.79
N HIS A 137 -4.90 19.26 24.79
CA HIS A 137 -4.21 19.50 23.52
C HIS A 137 -5.22 19.36 22.39
N PRO A 138 -5.99 20.42 22.04
CA PRO A 138 -6.80 20.39 20.84
C PRO A 138 -5.83 20.26 19.65
N SER A 139 -6.06 19.26 18.82
CA SER A 139 -5.32 19.07 17.56
C SER A 139 -5.43 20.33 16.73
N ARG A 140 -4.31 20.94 16.41
CA ARG A 140 -4.17 22.03 15.44
C ARG A 140 -4.30 21.49 14.03
#